data_036b88addc3a9920684b8520d2e45970
#
_entry.id   036b88addc3a9920684b8520d2e45970
#
_cell.length_a   1.000
_cell.length_b   1.000
_cell.length_c   1.000
_cell.angle_alpha   90.00
_cell.angle_beta   90.00
_cell.angle_gamma   90.00
#
_symmetry.space_group_name_H-M   'P 1'
#
loop_
_entity.id
_entity.type
_entity.pdbx_description
1 polymer ?
#
loop_
_entity_poly.entity_id
_entity_poly.type
_entity_poly.pdbx_seq_one_letter_code
_entity_poly.pdbx_strand_id
1 'polypeptide(L)'
;MSNGFIRVRALVITQMQWSRVELEMPSPSGHNSDPLSIATPGLDVGAEQMHREFLADLPHLDEVRSEHARVVSDVSEPIETAKSLAREIQPLDEMLAELGGSLSADKISIPLPSALPQDLVIERLSSDQGEIVRLIAPERFGGILRQFALPEDKAIARAVWSEGELSLEII
;
A
#
# COMPACT_ATOMS: atom_id res chain seq x y z
N MET A 1 3.51 23.77 -58.83
CA MET A 1 2.47 23.46 -57.83
C MET A 1 2.93 22.25 -57.05
N SER A 2 3.48 22.45 -55.86
CA SER A 2 4.06 21.39 -55.07
C SER A 2 3.10 21.06 -53.92
N ASN A 3 2.49 19.86 -53.97
CA ASN A 3 1.60 19.36 -52.92
C ASN A 3 2.45 18.79 -51.78
N GLY A 4 2.56 19.56 -50.71
CA GLY A 4 3.15 19.09 -49.46
C GLY A 4 2.19 18.16 -48.70
N PHE A 5 2.49 16.87 -48.69
CA PHE A 5 1.80 15.91 -47.80
C PHE A 5 2.27 16.09 -46.36
N ILE A 6 1.39 16.61 -45.49
CA ILE A 6 1.60 16.61 -44.06
C ILE A 6 1.33 15.17 -43.55
N ARG A 7 2.39 14.44 -43.25
CA ARG A 7 2.28 13.18 -42.50
C ARG A 7 1.95 13.48 -41.05
N VAL A 8 0.69 13.32 -40.69
CA VAL A 8 0.27 13.28 -39.28
C VAL A 8 0.80 11.97 -38.70
N ARG A 9 1.84 12.04 -37.90
CA ARG A 9 2.24 10.91 -37.05
C ARG A 9 1.13 10.73 -36.00
N ALA A 10 0.39 9.62 -36.08
CA ALA A 10 -0.47 9.20 -35.00
C ALA A 10 0.40 8.94 -33.76
N LEU A 11 0.26 9.78 -32.75
CA LEU A 11 0.78 9.52 -31.42
C LEU A 11 0.02 8.29 -30.88
N VAL A 12 0.66 7.14 -30.88
CA VAL A 12 0.19 5.98 -30.13
C VAL A 12 0.35 6.35 -28.66
N ILE A 13 -0.72 6.81 -28.03
CA ILE A 13 -0.77 6.97 -26.59
C ILE A 13 -0.80 5.54 -26.02
N THR A 14 0.36 5.01 -25.69
CA THR A 14 0.47 3.79 -24.90
C THR A 14 -0.13 4.12 -23.54
N GLN A 15 -1.32 3.61 -23.25
CA GLN A 15 -1.91 3.73 -21.93
C GLN A 15 -0.98 2.99 -20.95
N MET A 16 -0.29 3.74 -20.12
CA MET A 16 0.47 3.19 -18.99
C MET A 16 -0.53 2.57 -18.01
N GLN A 17 -0.56 1.24 -17.96
CA GLN A 17 -1.47 0.50 -17.10
C GLN A 17 -0.66 -0.35 -16.13
N TRP A 18 -1.00 -0.24 -14.84
CA TRP A 18 -0.47 -1.11 -13.80
C TRP A 18 -0.95 -2.54 -14.01
N SER A 19 -0.03 -3.50 -13.94
CA SER A 19 -0.32 -4.92 -13.97
C SER A 19 0.15 -5.58 -12.67
N ARG A 20 -0.70 -6.46 -12.11
CA ARG A 20 -0.38 -7.18 -10.89
C ARG A 20 0.62 -8.30 -11.17
N VAL A 21 1.59 -8.45 -10.28
CA VAL A 21 2.52 -9.58 -10.25
C VAL A 21 1.96 -10.65 -9.32
N GLU A 22 1.90 -11.91 -9.76
CA GLU A 22 1.48 -13.02 -8.90
C GLU A 22 2.54 -13.29 -7.84
N LEU A 23 2.08 -13.40 -6.58
CA LEU A 23 2.92 -13.73 -5.44
C LEU A 23 2.78 -15.23 -5.13
N GLU A 24 3.87 -15.95 -5.21
CA GLU A 24 3.92 -17.34 -4.80
C GLU A 24 4.17 -17.46 -3.30
N MET A 25 3.28 -18.17 -2.61
CA MET A 25 3.37 -18.44 -1.17
C MET A 25 3.39 -19.94 -0.92
N PRO A 26 4.16 -20.43 0.06
CA PRO A 26 4.04 -21.78 0.53
C PRO A 26 2.62 -22.01 1.06
N SER A 27 2.03 -23.17 0.75
CA SER A 27 0.67 -23.52 1.15
C SER A 27 0.49 -23.34 2.66
N PRO A 28 -0.52 -22.59 3.13
CA PRO A 28 -0.74 -22.42 4.57
C PRO A 28 -1.15 -23.75 5.18
N SER A 29 -0.39 -24.22 6.17
CA SER A 29 -0.87 -25.22 7.11
C SER A 29 -2.01 -24.59 7.90
N GLY A 30 -3.23 -25.13 7.71
CA GLY A 30 -4.48 -24.53 8.15
C GLY A 30 -4.50 -24.09 9.62
N HIS A 31 -4.82 -22.84 9.82
CA HIS A 31 -5.38 -22.32 11.06
C HIS A 31 -6.78 -21.83 10.76
N ASN A 32 -7.77 -22.61 11.18
CA ASN A 32 -9.15 -22.15 11.31
C ASN A 32 -9.20 -21.12 12.42
N SER A 33 -9.36 -19.85 12.06
CA SER A 33 -9.76 -18.82 13.01
C SER A 33 -11.28 -18.81 13.08
N ASP A 34 -11.83 -19.27 14.19
CA ASP A 34 -13.24 -19.13 14.51
C ASP A 34 -13.62 -17.64 14.54
N PRO A 35 -14.73 -17.25 13.88
CA PRO A 35 -15.20 -15.88 13.98
C PRO A 35 -15.67 -15.60 15.40
N LEU A 36 -15.04 -14.61 16.06
CA LEU A 36 -15.48 -14.07 17.32
C LEU A 36 -16.93 -13.56 17.20
N SER A 37 -17.88 -14.30 17.79
CA SER A 37 -19.24 -13.83 17.93
C SER A 37 -19.27 -12.73 18.99
N ILE A 38 -19.38 -11.48 18.56
CA ILE A 38 -19.62 -10.34 19.43
C ILE A 38 -21.09 -10.39 19.82
N ALA A 39 -21.38 -10.80 21.06
CA ALA A 39 -22.70 -10.63 21.65
C ALA A 39 -22.97 -9.13 21.83
N THR A 40 -23.87 -8.58 21.03
CA THR A 40 -24.34 -7.21 21.20
C THR A 40 -25.36 -7.22 22.33
N PRO A 41 -25.11 -6.59 23.51
CA PRO A 41 -26.13 -6.44 24.52
C PRO A 41 -27.28 -5.61 23.92
N GLY A 42 -28.51 -6.13 24.03
CA GLY A 42 -29.70 -5.45 23.56
C GLY A 42 -29.89 -4.11 24.28
N LEU A 43 -30.32 -3.09 23.54
CA LEU A 43 -30.67 -1.78 24.08
C LEU A 43 -32.04 -1.88 24.77
N ASP A 44 -32.05 -2.19 26.05
CA ASP A 44 -33.28 -2.22 26.89
C ASP A 44 -33.66 -0.82 27.44
N VAL A 45 -33.08 0.24 26.90
CA VAL A 45 -33.28 1.62 27.36
C VAL A 45 -34.33 2.33 26.51
N GLY A 46 -35.33 2.95 27.14
CA GLY A 46 -36.35 3.73 26.43
C GLY A 46 -35.78 5.00 25.78
N ALA A 47 -36.34 5.41 24.64
CA ALA A 47 -35.84 6.55 23.86
C ALA A 47 -35.72 7.85 24.67
N GLU A 48 -36.61 8.09 25.63
CA GLU A 48 -36.60 9.28 26.48
C GLU A 48 -35.45 9.27 27.49
N GLN A 49 -35.07 8.09 27.98
CA GLN A 49 -33.93 7.93 28.85
C GLN A 49 -32.63 8.11 28.07
N MET A 50 -32.52 7.52 26.88
CA MET A 50 -31.37 7.71 25.98
C MET A 50 -31.18 9.19 25.63
N HIS A 51 -32.27 9.92 25.38
CA HIS A 51 -32.22 11.34 25.07
C HIS A 51 -31.68 12.17 26.24
N ARG A 52 -32.14 11.88 27.46
CA ARG A 52 -31.62 12.56 28.67
C ARG A 52 -30.16 12.25 28.96
N GLU A 53 -29.72 11.02 28.78
CA GLU A 53 -28.30 10.61 28.90
C GLU A 53 -27.47 11.33 27.85
N PHE A 54 -27.93 11.36 26.60
CA PHE A 54 -27.23 12.10 25.54
C PHE A 54 -27.06 13.60 25.87
N LEU A 55 -28.10 14.26 26.38
CA LEU A 55 -28.03 15.66 26.75
C LEU A 55 -27.07 15.89 27.95
N ALA A 56 -26.97 14.95 28.87
CA ALA A 56 -26.05 15.01 29.99
C ALA A 56 -24.60 14.84 29.53
N ASP A 57 -24.38 14.08 28.44
CA ASP A 57 -23.04 13.80 27.89
C ASP A 57 -22.55 14.87 26.89
N LEU A 58 -23.39 15.83 26.48
CA LEU A 58 -23.00 16.88 25.53
C LEU A 58 -21.70 17.62 25.90
N PRO A 59 -21.45 18.01 27.17
CA PRO A 59 -20.21 18.67 27.54
C PRO A 59 -19.00 17.76 27.34
N HIS A 60 -19.14 16.45 27.63
CA HIS A 60 -18.10 15.47 27.43
C HIS A 60 -17.83 15.24 25.93
N LEU A 61 -18.87 15.24 25.10
CA LEU A 61 -18.73 15.11 23.64
C LEU A 61 -17.95 16.30 23.04
N ASP A 62 -18.13 17.53 23.56
CA ASP A 62 -17.38 18.69 23.14
C ASP A 62 -15.92 18.58 23.54
N GLU A 63 -15.62 18.07 24.73
CA GLU A 63 -14.25 17.78 25.18
C GLU A 63 -13.59 16.74 24.28
N VAL A 64 -14.27 15.60 24.05
CA VAL A 64 -13.77 14.53 23.16
C VAL A 64 -13.54 15.04 21.75
N ARG A 65 -14.42 15.87 21.21
CA ARG A 65 -14.28 16.50 19.90
C ARG A 65 -13.04 17.40 19.82
N SER A 66 -12.82 18.20 20.86
CA SER A 66 -11.67 19.09 20.93
C SER A 66 -10.36 18.31 21.01
N GLU A 67 -10.32 17.26 21.83
CA GLU A 67 -9.17 16.39 21.96
C GLU A 67 -8.91 15.61 20.66
N HIS A 68 -9.95 15.09 20.02
CA HIS A 68 -9.84 14.44 18.71
C HIS A 68 -9.30 15.40 17.64
N ALA A 69 -9.79 16.64 17.59
CA ALA A 69 -9.29 17.65 16.65
C ALA A 69 -7.80 17.95 16.88
N ARG A 70 -7.36 18.00 18.16
CA ARG A 70 -5.95 18.17 18.50
C ARG A 70 -5.11 17.00 18.00
N VAL A 71 -5.52 15.76 18.29
CA VAL A 71 -4.82 14.54 17.84
C VAL A 71 -4.74 14.47 16.33
N VAL A 72 -5.83 14.78 15.62
CA VAL A 72 -5.85 14.78 14.15
C VAL A 72 -4.89 15.83 13.60
N SER A 73 -4.81 17.02 14.23
CA SER A 73 -3.84 18.04 13.83
C SER A 73 -2.40 17.55 14.00
N ASP A 74 -2.10 16.91 15.13
CA ASP A 74 -0.76 16.43 15.45
C ASP A 74 -0.29 15.30 14.50
N VAL A 75 -1.21 14.51 13.92
CA VAL A 75 -0.88 13.42 12.98
C VAL A 75 -0.99 13.83 11.50
N SER A 76 -1.41 15.06 11.20
CA SER A 76 -1.58 15.51 9.81
C SER A 76 -0.26 15.56 9.04
N GLU A 77 0.82 16.03 9.64
CA GLU A 77 2.14 16.11 9.03
C GLU A 77 2.73 14.72 8.70
N PRO A 78 2.72 13.73 9.62
CA PRO A 78 3.09 12.36 9.29
C PRO A 78 2.25 11.74 8.17
N ILE A 79 0.95 12.02 8.12
CA ILE A 79 0.07 11.51 7.06
C ILE A 79 0.45 12.11 5.70
N GLU A 80 0.68 13.42 5.62
CA GLU A 80 1.08 14.06 4.35
C GLU A 80 2.47 13.58 3.90
N THR A 81 3.39 13.37 4.83
CA THR A 81 4.70 12.76 4.55
C THR A 81 4.54 11.35 3.99
N ALA A 82 3.72 10.51 4.61
CA ALA A 82 3.43 9.16 4.13
C ALA A 82 2.78 9.17 2.73
N LYS A 83 1.86 10.10 2.48
CA LYS A 83 1.24 10.28 1.14
C LYS A 83 2.25 10.74 0.09
N SER A 84 3.21 11.58 0.45
CA SER A 84 4.28 12.02 -0.45
C SER A 84 5.17 10.84 -0.82
N LEU A 85 5.68 10.12 0.16
CA LEU A 85 6.48 8.91 -0.06
C LEU A 85 5.75 7.84 -0.88
N ALA A 86 4.44 7.71 -0.69
CA ALA A 86 3.62 6.78 -1.46
C ALA A 86 3.48 7.14 -2.94
N ARG A 87 3.71 8.40 -3.32
CA ARG A 87 3.61 8.89 -4.71
C ARG A 87 4.97 9.04 -5.38
N GLU A 88 6.02 9.12 -4.60
CA GLU A 88 7.38 9.29 -5.08
C GLU A 88 7.91 7.96 -5.65
N ILE A 89 8.52 8.03 -6.82
CA ILE A 89 9.25 6.90 -7.40
C ILE A 89 10.68 7.01 -6.91
N GLN A 90 11.04 6.14 -5.97
CA GLN A 90 12.36 6.11 -5.37
C GLN A 90 13.37 5.34 -6.25
N PRO A 91 14.65 5.70 -6.24
CA PRO A 91 15.72 4.82 -6.70
C PRO A 91 15.71 3.50 -5.91
N LEU A 92 16.02 2.38 -6.58
CA LEU A 92 15.98 1.05 -5.96
C LEU A 92 16.91 0.94 -4.75
N ASP A 93 18.11 1.49 -4.84
CA ASP A 93 19.13 1.47 -3.80
C ASP A 93 18.70 2.23 -2.53
N GLU A 94 18.04 3.37 -2.69
CA GLU A 94 17.48 4.14 -1.57
C GLU A 94 16.36 3.36 -0.86
N MET A 95 15.43 2.81 -1.63
CA MET A 95 14.33 2.00 -1.10
C MET A 95 14.87 0.75 -0.37
N LEU A 96 15.87 0.06 -0.92
CA LEU A 96 16.50 -1.09 -0.28
C LEU A 96 17.23 -0.70 1.00
N ALA A 97 17.93 0.43 1.02
CA ALA A 97 18.60 0.93 2.22
C ALA A 97 17.59 1.25 3.33
N GLU A 98 16.44 1.85 2.99
CA GLU A 98 15.36 2.16 3.93
C GLU A 98 14.77 0.89 4.55
N LEU A 99 14.48 -0.13 3.75
CA LEU A 99 13.82 -1.36 4.20
C LEU A 99 14.79 -2.45 4.66
N GLY A 100 16.10 -2.22 4.62
CA GLY A 100 17.11 -3.21 4.95
C GLY A 100 17.21 -4.34 3.93
N GLY A 101 16.80 -4.08 2.70
CA GLY A 101 16.85 -5.03 1.61
C GLY A 101 18.20 -5.13 0.94
N SER A 102 18.32 -6.02 -0.04
CA SER A 102 19.55 -6.24 -0.80
C SER A 102 19.24 -6.54 -2.27
N LEU A 103 20.18 -6.15 -3.13
CA LEU A 103 20.18 -6.46 -4.56
C LEU A 103 21.32 -7.42 -4.86
N SER A 104 21.02 -8.55 -5.47
CA SER A 104 21.97 -9.45 -6.12
C SER A 104 21.81 -9.34 -7.64
N ALA A 105 22.63 -10.04 -8.41
CA ALA A 105 22.63 -9.93 -9.88
C ALA A 105 21.22 -10.07 -10.49
N ASP A 106 20.42 -11.04 -10.01
CA ASP A 106 19.13 -11.40 -10.58
C ASP A 106 18.00 -11.44 -9.53
N LYS A 107 18.27 -10.90 -8.32
CA LYS A 107 17.33 -11.01 -7.19
C LYS A 107 17.35 -9.76 -6.31
N ILE A 108 16.16 -9.27 -5.99
CA ILE A 108 15.93 -8.24 -4.98
C ILE A 108 15.31 -8.94 -3.77
N SER A 109 15.89 -8.78 -2.59
CA SER A 109 15.37 -9.29 -1.32
C SER A 109 14.94 -8.12 -0.44
N ILE A 110 13.69 -8.16 0.04
CA ILE A 110 13.09 -7.11 0.87
C ILE A 110 12.55 -7.76 2.15
N PRO A 111 13.15 -7.52 3.32
CA PRO A 111 12.62 -8.03 4.59
C PRO A 111 11.37 -7.25 4.99
N LEU A 112 10.28 -7.96 5.23
CA LEU A 112 8.97 -7.42 5.60
C LEU A 112 8.38 -8.26 6.75
N PRO A 113 9.03 -8.32 7.92
CA PRO A 113 8.69 -9.28 8.99
C PRO A 113 7.30 -9.08 9.58
N SER A 114 6.73 -7.87 9.46
CA SER A 114 5.41 -7.52 10.01
C SER A 114 4.29 -7.57 8.96
N ALA A 115 4.62 -7.77 7.68
CA ALA A 115 3.64 -7.74 6.60
C ALA A 115 2.70 -8.94 6.65
N LEU A 116 1.46 -8.71 6.22
CA LEU A 116 0.43 -9.74 6.06
C LEU A 116 0.53 -10.31 4.64
N PRO A 117 1.08 -11.50 4.46
CA PRO A 117 1.41 -12.01 3.11
C PRO A 117 0.19 -12.20 2.21
N GLN A 118 -0.98 -12.53 2.78
CA GLN A 118 -2.23 -12.69 2.03
C GLN A 118 -2.74 -11.40 1.39
N ASP A 119 -2.34 -10.25 1.95
CA ASP A 119 -2.77 -8.92 1.51
C ASP A 119 -1.66 -8.16 0.79
N LEU A 120 -0.49 -8.80 0.62
CA LEU A 120 0.63 -8.22 -0.10
C LEU A 120 0.29 -8.04 -1.58
N VAL A 121 0.52 -6.85 -2.12
CA VAL A 121 0.28 -6.54 -3.53
C VAL A 121 1.55 -6.00 -4.16
N ILE A 122 1.89 -6.57 -5.30
CA ILE A 122 3.00 -6.11 -6.14
C ILE A 122 2.42 -5.79 -7.51
N GLU A 123 2.64 -4.57 -7.95
CA GLU A 123 2.21 -4.12 -9.27
C GLU A 123 3.41 -3.59 -10.05
N ARG A 124 3.38 -3.74 -11.34
CA ARG A 124 4.40 -3.22 -12.25
C ARG A 124 3.79 -2.33 -13.33
N LEU A 125 4.53 -1.33 -13.72
CA LEU A 125 4.21 -0.41 -14.78
C LEU A 125 5.41 -0.31 -15.73
N SER A 126 5.25 -0.77 -16.96
CA SER A 126 6.28 -0.61 -17.98
C SER A 126 6.22 0.80 -18.55
N SER A 127 7.36 1.47 -18.58
CA SER A 127 7.53 2.81 -19.15
C SER A 127 8.68 2.83 -20.15
N ASP A 128 8.81 3.90 -20.92
CA ASP A 128 9.93 4.09 -21.85
C ASP A 128 11.30 4.20 -21.14
N GLN A 129 11.29 4.43 -19.82
CA GLN A 129 12.49 4.57 -18.98
C GLN A 129 12.77 3.34 -18.12
N GLY A 130 12.06 2.24 -18.34
CA GLY A 130 12.19 1.02 -17.57
C GLY A 130 10.91 0.62 -16.83
N GLU A 131 11.01 -0.38 -15.98
CA GLU A 131 9.88 -0.88 -15.20
C GLU A 131 9.84 -0.21 -13.81
N ILE A 132 8.66 0.30 -13.44
CA ILE A 132 8.38 0.84 -12.12
C ILE A 132 7.57 -0.20 -11.35
N VAL A 133 7.96 -0.44 -10.11
CA VAL A 133 7.29 -1.38 -9.21
C VAL A 133 6.60 -0.63 -8.10
N ARG A 134 5.38 -1.04 -7.79
CA ARG A 134 4.64 -0.60 -6.61
C ARG A 134 4.50 -1.78 -5.65
N LEU A 135 5.02 -1.60 -4.46
CA LEU A 135 4.91 -2.53 -3.34
C LEU A 135 3.91 -1.99 -2.33
N ILE A 136 2.89 -2.79 -2.03
CA ILE A 136 1.91 -2.53 -0.97
C ILE A 136 1.99 -3.70 0.00
N ALA A 137 2.51 -3.45 1.18
CA ALA A 137 2.69 -4.45 2.22
C ALA A 137 1.90 -4.02 3.48
N PRO A 138 0.64 -4.45 3.61
CA PRO A 138 -0.16 -4.14 4.80
C PRO A 138 0.40 -4.84 6.03
N GLU A 139 0.30 -4.17 7.16
CA GLU A 139 0.62 -4.69 8.48
C GLU A 139 -0.60 -4.58 9.39
N ARG A 140 -0.54 -5.19 10.58
CA ARG A 140 -1.65 -5.13 11.52
C ARG A 140 -2.06 -3.69 11.91
N PHE A 141 -1.09 -2.77 11.96
CA PHE A 141 -1.30 -1.36 12.29
C PHE A 141 -0.54 -0.48 11.29
N GLY A 142 -1.13 -0.28 10.10
CA GLY A 142 -0.52 0.50 9.04
C GLY A 142 -0.02 -0.35 7.89
N GLY A 143 1.21 -0.09 7.42
CA GLY A 143 1.83 -0.82 6.32
C GLY A 143 2.80 0.02 5.53
N ILE A 144 3.40 -0.59 4.53
CA ILE A 144 4.38 0.00 3.64
C ILE A 144 3.74 0.16 2.26
N LEU A 145 3.84 1.36 1.69
CA LEU A 145 3.57 1.62 0.28
C LEU A 145 4.79 2.32 -0.31
N ARG A 146 5.45 1.68 -1.27
CA ARG A 146 6.61 2.23 -1.97
C ARG A 146 6.49 2.05 -3.47
N GLN A 147 6.98 3.03 -4.22
CA GLN A 147 7.17 2.92 -5.65
C GLN A 147 8.66 3.09 -5.95
N PHE A 148 9.24 2.21 -6.73
CA PHE A 148 10.65 2.25 -7.08
C PHE A 148 10.88 1.84 -8.53
N ALA A 149 11.91 2.39 -9.14
CA ALA A 149 12.31 2.03 -10.48
C ALA A 149 13.28 0.85 -10.45
N LEU A 150 13.08 -0.12 -11.32
CA LEU A 150 14.09 -1.16 -11.55
C LEU A 150 15.28 -0.61 -12.35
N PRO A 151 16.44 -1.25 -12.29
CA PRO A 151 17.57 -0.93 -13.16
C PRO A 151 17.14 -0.99 -14.64
N GLU A 152 17.84 -0.23 -15.49
CA GLU A 152 17.59 -0.23 -16.94
C GLU A 152 17.63 -1.66 -17.51
N ASP A 153 16.70 -1.93 -18.42
CA ASP A 153 16.53 -3.23 -19.09
C ASP A 153 16.18 -4.41 -18.15
N LYS A 154 15.78 -4.14 -16.90
CA LYS A 154 15.33 -5.16 -15.97
C LYS A 154 13.81 -5.16 -15.80
N ALA A 155 13.23 -6.38 -15.66
CA ALA A 155 11.83 -6.58 -15.39
C ALA A 155 11.64 -7.67 -14.33
N ILE A 156 10.52 -7.63 -13.59
CA ILE A 156 10.18 -8.70 -12.65
C ILE A 156 9.76 -9.94 -13.44
N ALA A 157 10.48 -11.03 -13.24
CA ALA A 157 10.14 -12.35 -13.75
C ALA A 157 9.21 -13.10 -12.78
N ARG A 158 9.48 -13.01 -11.48
CA ARG A 158 8.79 -13.77 -10.45
C ARG A 158 8.86 -13.06 -9.10
N ALA A 159 7.82 -13.22 -8.29
CA ALA A 159 7.79 -12.77 -6.90
C ALA A 159 7.52 -13.97 -5.97
N VAL A 160 8.32 -14.12 -4.94
CA VAL A 160 8.23 -15.22 -3.97
C VAL A 160 8.23 -14.65 -2.56
N TRP A 161 7.31 -15.10 -1.73
CA TRP A 161 7.27 -14.80 -0.31
C TRP A 161 7.73 -15.99 0.52
N SER A 162 8.64 -15.79 1.44
CA SER A 162 9.08 -16.81 2.37
C SER A 162 9.56 -16.20 3.68
N GLU A 163 9.07 -16.68 4.81
CA GLU A 163 9.56 -16.38 6.17
C GLU A 163 9.72 -14.88 6.48
N GLY A 164 8.81 -14.03 6.01
CA GLY A 164 8.88 -12.59 6.26
C GLY A 164 9.77 -11.83 5.29
N GLU A 165 10.20 -12.46 4.19
CA GLU A 165 10.99 -11.86 3.14
C GLU A 165 10.26 -11.94 1.79
N LEU A 166 10.22 -10.83 1.09
CA LEU A 166 9.81 -10.76 -0.32
C LEU A 166 11.05 -10.84 -1.21
N SER A 167 11.06 -11.82 -2.09
CA SER A 167 12.09 -12.01 -3.12
C SER A 167 11.52 -11.72 -4.49
N LEU A 168 12.10 -10.78 -5.21
CA LEU A 168 11.77 -10.48 -6.61
C LEU A 168 12.91 -10.97 -7.50
N GLU A 169 12.64 -11.93 -8.37
CA GLU A 169 13.56 -12.36 -9.42
C GLU A 169 13.44 -11.42 -10.61
N ILE A 170 14.57 -10.91 -11.07
CA ILE A 170 14.64 -9.93 -12.18
C ILE A 170 15.43 -10.51 -13.35
N ILE A 171 15.02 -10.15 -14.56
CA ILE A 171 15.63 -10.58 -15.84
C ILE A 171 16.05 -9.40 -16.69
#